data_a2a4b06a291188c5ed5f692457c1d5c6
#
_entry.id   a2a4b06a291188c5ed5f692457c1d5c6
#
_cell.length_a   1.000
_cell.length_b   1.000
_cell.length_c   1.000
_cell.angle_alpha   90.00
_cell.angle_beta   90.00
_cell.angle_gamma   90.00
#
_symmetry.space_group_name_H-M   'P 1'
#
loop_
_entity.id
_entity.type
_entity.pdbx_description
1 polymer ?
#
loop_
_entity_poly.entity_id
_entity_poly.type
_entity_poly.pdbx_seq_one_letter_code
_entity_poly.pdbx_strand_id
1 'polypeptide(L)'
;MRKISIITERRADYSRFLPIIKEIEKNDDLEYSLIVTGNHLMKKHGYTVEEIKKDNIKIDYTFEMFIDDEDSGAGMSKALGIAINKLPDILKHQKPDLILSGFDIAANFAITIVGAHMNIPVFHIQGGEVTGTIDESIRHAMSKFAHYHFAANEDACQRLIKLGEIPEHVFDVGCPSIDALLNVKDDSTVLNRYNLTTPFFLVLQHPVTSEFGESESQIIETLKAINQFENYDSLFILPNNDAGHEKIIDKVKASERKYVDALGIADYVNLLKRSSGLIGNSSSGIHETPTFNIPTINIGSRQSGRLRSNNVFDSNYNKDEIIEAIKSAIDWQGSIADKVYGKGNSSSQIVKYIKELDISSNIIQKQITY
;
A
#
# COMPACT_ATOMS: atom_id res chain seq x y z
N MET A 1 8.87 -24.55 -15.36
CA MET A 1 8.34 -23.88 -14.16
C MET A 1 9.04 -22.55 -14.03
N ARG A 2 8.31 -21.43 -14.06
CA ARG A 2 8.86 -20.07 -13.90
C ARG A 2 9.05 -19.73 -12.43
N LYS A 3 10.24 -19.25 -12.07
CA LYS A 3 10.58 -18.83 -10.70
C LYS A 3 10.43 -17.32 -10.55
N ILE A 4 9.63 -16.90 -9.59
CA ILE A 4 9.27 -15.50 -9.35
C ILE A 4 9.84 -15.06 -8.00
N SER A 5 10.71 -14.06 -7.98
CA SER A 5 11.16 -13.45 -6.72
C SER A 5 10.21 -12.33 -6.31
N ILE A 6 9.77 -12.35 -5.06
CA ILE A 6 8.89 -11.35 -4.45
C ILE A 6 9.54 -10.88 -3.16
N ILE A 7 9.50 -9.58 -2.88
CA ILE A 7 9.96 -9.01 -1.61
C ILE A 7 8.83 -8.24 -0.94
N THR A 8 8.72 -8.36 0.38
CA THR A 8 7.76 -7.59 1.19
C THR A 8 8.43 -6.94 2.39
N GLU A 9 8.03 -5.70 2.69
CA GLU A 9 8.61 -4.88 3.74
C GLU A 9 7.65 -4.60 4.88
N ARG A 10 6.35 -4.45 4.59
CA ARG A 10 5.31 -4.07 5.56
C ARG A 10 3.96 -4.71 5.21
N ARG A 11 3.01 -4.67 6.12
CA ARG A 11 1.68 -5.25 5.87
C ARG A 11 0.97 -4.70 4.64
N ALA A 12 1.18 -3.43 4.32
CA ALA A 12 0.50 -2.77 3.21
C ALA A 12 0.86 -3.37 1.85
N ASP A 13 2.11 -3.76 1.62
CA ASP A 13 2.52 -4.45 0.40
C ASP A 13 2.24 -5.96 0.47
N TYR A 14 2.48 -6.59 1.62
CA TYR A 14 2.15 -8.00 1.80
C TYR A 14 0.68 -8.29 1.50
N SER A 15 -0.25 -7.49 2.02
CA SER A 15 -1.68 -7.67 1.78
C SER A 15 -2.06 -7.63 0.30
N ARG A 16 -1.28 -6.95 -0.54
CA ARG A 16 -1.45 -6.87 -2.00
C ARG A 16 -0.74 -8.01 -2.73
N PHE A 17 0.41 -8.48 -2.23
CA PHE A 17 1.08 -9.64 -2.78
C PHE A 17 0.39 -10.96 -2.42
N LEU A 18 -0.23 -11.06 -1.25
CA LEU A 18 -0.87 -12.31 -0.78
C LEU A 18 -1.85 -12.92 -1.79
N PRO A 19 -2.84 -12.20 -2.36
CA PRO A 19 -3.74 -12.79 -3.34
C PRO A 19 -3.02 -13.23 -4.62
N ILE A 20 -1.94 -12.55 -5.03
CA ILE A 20 -1.12 -12.93 -6.18
C ILE A 20 -0.36 -14.22 -5.86
N ILE A 21 0.26 -14.30 -4.67
CA ILE A 21 0.97 -15.51 -4.21
C ILE A 21 0.01 -16.71 -4.18
N LYS A 22 -1.19 -16.51 -3.63
CA LYS A 22 -2.22 -17.57 -3.60
C LYS A 22 -2.68 -17.99 -5.00
N GLU A 23 -2.67 -17.09 -5.97
CA GLU A 23 -2.97 -17.41 -7.35
C GLU A 23 -1.81 -18.14 -8.04
N ILE A 24 -0.56 -17.77 -7.73
CA ILE A 24 0.64 -18.52 -8.19
C ILE A 24 0.59 -19.96 -7.67
N GLU A 25 0.27 -20.19 -6.40
CA GLU A 25 0.17 -21.52 -5.78
C GLU A 25 -0.81 -22.47 -6.47
N LYS A 26 -1.79 -21.95 -7.23
CA LYS A 26 -2.74 -22.76 -8.00
C LYS A 26 -2.18 -23.24 -9.35
N ASN A 27 -0.99 -22.82 -9.73
CA ASN A 27 -0.41 -23.09 -11.05
C ASN A 27 0.88 -23.90 -10.94
N ASP A 28 0.87 -25.15 -11.43
CA ASP A 28 2.01 -26.06 -11.40
C ASP A 28 3.24 -25.57 -12.21
N ASP A 29 3.03 -24.62 -13.14
CA ASP A 29 4.07 -24.04 -14.00
C ASP A 29 4.82 -22.88 -13.34
N LEU A 30 4.37 -22.42 -12.17
CA LEU A 30 4.90 -21.27 -11.45
C LEU A 30 5.42 -21.64 -10.07
N GLU A 31 6.46 -20.96 -9.65
CA GLU A 31 7.02 -21.06 -8.29
C GLU A 31 7.36 -19.63 -7.81
N TYR A 32 6.97 -19.27 -6.60
CA TYR A 32 7.45 -18.04 -5.98
C TYR A 32 8.55 -18.31 -4.95
N SER A 33 9.37 -17.30 -4.72
CA SER A 33 10.31 -17.25 -3.60
C SER A 33 10.16 -15.91 -2.89
N LEU A 34 9.76 -15.96 -1.62
CA LEU A 34 9.44 -14.77 -0.83
C LEU A 34 10.60 -14.33 0.05
N ILE A 35 10.97 -13.06 -0.07
CA ILE A 35 11.94 -12.37 0.78
C ILE A 35 11.15 -11.47 1.72
N VAL A 36 11.38 -11.57 3.02
CA VAL A 36 10.72 -10.76 4.04
C VAL A 36 11.74 -9.88 4.75
N THR A 37 11.45 -8.58 4.85
CA THR A 37 12.35 -7.59 5.45
C THR A 37 11.58 -6.46 6.13
N GLY A 38 12.27 -5.42 6.55
CA GLY A 38 11.71 -4.18 7.04
C GLY A 38 10.83 -4.32 8.27
N ASN A 39 9.69 -3.66 8.26
CA ASN A 39 8.75 -3.63 9.39
C ASN A 39 8.25 -5.00 9.81
N HIS A 40 8.21 -5.97 8.89
CA HIS A 40 7.82 -7.33 9.23
C HIS A 40 8.69 -7.96 10.31
N LEU A 41 9.97 -7.56 10.41
CA LEU A 41 10.95 -8.09 11.37
C LEU A 41 11.12 -7.19 12.61
N MET A 42 10.39 -6.08 12.72
CA MET A 42 10.51 -5.13 13.82
C MET A 42 9.41 -5.32 14.86
N LYS A 43 9.80 -5.59 16.12
CA LYS A 43 8.85 -5.78 17.23
C LYS A 43 8.00 -4.54 17.49
N LYS A 44 8.57 -3.35 17.37
CA LYS A 44 7.84 -2.08 17.56
C LYS A 44 6.72 -1.85 16.53
N HIS A 45 6.78 -2.53 15.36
CA HIS A 45 5.76 -2.49 14.33
C HIS A 45 4.91 -3.78 14.30
N GLY A 46 4.83 -4.51 15.43
CA GLY A 46 3.95 -5.67 15.61
C GLY A 46 4.53 -7.00 15.14
N TYR A 47 5.81 -7.05 14.67
CA TYR A 47 6.49 -8.28 14.22
C TYR A 47 5.64 -9.11 13.25
N THR A 48 5.14 -8.45 12.21
CA THR A 48 4.08 -8.96 11.33
C THR A 48 4.52 -10.12 10.42
N VAL A 49 5.77 -10.57 10.49
CA VAL A 49 6.21 -11.85 9.89
C VAL A 49 5.40 -13.05 10.42
N GLU A 50 4.86 -12.97 11.62
CA GLU A 50 3.99 -14.01 12.18
C GLU A 50 2.62 -14.08 11.46
N GLU A 51 2.13 -12.98 10.89
CA GLU A 51 0.93 -12.97 10.04
C GLU A 51 1.20 -13.77 8.75
N ILE A 52 2.35 -13.55 8.12
CA ILE A 52 2.76 -14.28 6.90
C ILE A 52 2.81 -15.79 7.17
N LYS A 53 3.35 -16.19 8.33
CA LYS A 53 3.39 -17.60 8.74
C LYS A 53 1.99 -18.18 8.99
N LYS A 54 1.08 -17.40 9.59
CA LYS A 54 -0.33 -17.83 9.83
C LYS A 54 -1.09 -18.02 8.52
N ASP A 55 -0.76 -17.27 7.48
CA ASP A 55 -1.32 -17.44 6.14
C ASP A 55 -0.79 -18.68 5.41
N ASN A 56 0.12 -19.44 6.05
CA ASN A 56 0.84 -20.58 5.50
C ASN A 56 1.63 -20.26 4.22
N ILE A 57 2.17 -19.05 4.15
CA ILE A 57 3.05 -18.62 3.06
C ILE A 57 4.49 -19.01 3.40
N LYS A 58 5.16 -19.68 2.47
CA LYS A 58 6.57 -20.04 2.62
C LYS A 58 7.44 -18.79 2.52
N ILE A 59 8.28 -18.58 3.54
CA ILE A 59 9.30 -17.54 3.56
C ILE A 59 10.64 -18.21 3.22
N ASP A 60 11.30 -17.74 2.16
CA ASP A 60 12.58 -18.34 1.73
C ASP A 60 13.77 -17.58 2.31
N TYR A 61 13.68 -16.26 2.43
CA TYR A 61 14.74 -15.41 2.96
C TYR A 61 14.21 -14.32 3.86
N THR A 62 15.04 -13.95 4.83
CA THR A 62 14.81 -12.77 5.68
C THR A 62 16.12 -12.00 5.84
N PHE A 63 16.03 -10.68 5.92
CA PHE A 63 17.14 -9.82 6.33
C PHE A 63 16.62 -8.53 6.96
N GLU A 64 17.37 -7.99 7.92
CA GLU A 64 17.07 -6.71 8.53
C GLU A 64 17.63 -5.58 7.66
N MET A 65 16.80 -4.59 7.32
CA MET A 65 17.22 -3.39 6.59
C MET A 65 17.21 -2.13 7.46
N PHE A 66 16.39 -2.09 8.51
CA PHE A 66 16.39 -1.01 9.50
C PHE A 66 17.32 -1.40 10.65
N ILE A 67 18.57 -0.91 10.63
CA ILE A 67 19.56 -1.19 11.67
C ILE A 67 19.50 -0.12 12.76
N ASP A 68 19.32 1.13 12.37
CA ASP A 68 19.17 2.26 13.28
C ASP A 68 17.70 2.60 13.43
N ASP A 69 17.28 2.88 14.65
CA ASP A 69 15.91 3.28 14.98
C ASP A 69 15.69 4.78 14.71
N GLU A 70 16.25 5.26 13.60
CA GLU A 70 16.25 6.67 13.22
C GLU A 70 14.99 7.03 12.44
N ASP A 71 14.10 7.82 13.06
CA ASP A 71 12.91 8.38 12.42
C ASP A 71 13.27 9.59 11.55
N SER A 72 13.95 9.33 10.42
CA SER A 72 14.42 10.39 9.53
C SER A 72 14.58 9.92 8.08
N GLY A 73 14.65 10.87 7.16
CA GLY A 73 15.01 10.60 5.77
C GLY A 73 16.40 9.96 5.63
N ALA A 74 17.33 10.24 6.56
CA ALA A 74 18.64 9.61 6.58
C ALA A 74 18.55 8.12 6.93
N GLY A 75 17.74 7.76 7.93
CA GLY A 75 17.45 6.37 8.30
C GLY A 75 16.80 5.59 7.15
N MET A 76 15.82 6.18 6.47
CA MET A 76 15.19 5.59 5.29
C MET A 76 16.20 5.35 4.14
N SER A 77 17.11 6.31 3.91
CA SER A 77 18.16 6.18 2.88
C SER A 77 19.17 5.08 3.21
N LYS A 78 19.58 4.97 4.48
CA LYS A 78 20.46 3.88 4.96
C LYS A 78 19.80 2.52 4.75
N ALA A 79 18.52 2.38 5.12
CA ALA A 79 17.75 1.15 4.96
C ALA A 79 17.69 0.71 3.48
N LEU A 80 17.44 1.64 2.56
CA LEU A 80 17.49 1.37 1.11
C LEU A 80 18.88 0.86 0.68
N GLY A 81 19.96 1.51 1.14
CA GLY A 81 21.33 1.10 0.85
C GLY A 81 21.64 -0.32 1.33
N ILE A 82 21.17 -0.69 2.53
CA ILE A 82 21.33 -2.04 3.08
C ILE A 82 20.60 -3.07 2.21
N ALA A 83 19.36 -2.78 1.81
CA ALA A 83 18.59 -3.67 0.93
C ALA A 83 19.29 -3.88 -0.42
N ILE A 84 19.79 -2.80 -1.06
CA ILE A 84 20.57 -2.89 -2.32
C ILE A 84 21.83 -3.75 -2.13
N ASN A 85 22.49 -3.67 -0.99
CA ASN A 85 23.70 -4.46 -0.71
C ASN A 85 23.41 -5.96 -0.47
N LYS A 86 22.28 -6.29 0.18
CA LYS A 86 21.92 -7.68 0.53
C LYS A 86 21.33 -8.48 -0.62
N LEU A 87 20.53 -7.85 -1.46
CA LEU A 87 19.73 -8.52 -2.48
C LEU A 87 20.54 -9.23 -3.57
N PRO A 88 21.71 -8.76 -4.04
CA PRO A 88 22.47 -9.46 -5.07
C PRO A 88 22.84 -10.89 -4.69
N ASP A 89 23.25 -11.14 -3.46
CA ASP A 89 23.63 -12.49 -3.00
C ASP A 89 22.40 -13.41 -2.88
N ILE A 90 21.27 -12.88 -2.42
CA ILE A 90 20.00 -13.60 -2.36
C ILE A 90 19.56 -13.99 -3.78
N LEU A 91 19.53 -13.05 -4.72
CA LEU A 91 19.09 -13.32 -6.10
C LEU A 91 20.04 -14.26 -6.85
N LYS A 92 21.35 -14.20 -6.61
CA LYS A 92 22.31 -15.19 -7.14
C LYS A 92 21.99 -16.62 -6.66
N HIS A 93 21.54 -16.76 -5.41
CA HIS A 93 21.18 -18.05 -4.85
C HIS A 93 19.80 -18.52 -5.33
N GLN A 94 18.80 -17.62 -5.36
CA GLN A 94 17.45 -17.93 -5.84
C GLN A 94 17.41 -18.29 -7.33
N LYS A 95 18.16 -17.56 -8.16
CA LYS A 95 18.14 -17.63 -9.63
C LYS A 95 16.72 -17.52 -10.19
N PRO A 96 16.00 -16.42 -9.90
CA PRO A 96 14.65 -16.25 -10.41
C PRO A 96 14.66 -15.96 -11.91
N ASP A 97 13.59 -16.38 -12.60
CA ASP A 97 13.36 -16.04 -14.01
C ASP A 97 12.84 -14.62 -14.17
N LEU A 98 12.14 -14.11 -13.15
CA LEU A 98 11.66 -12.72 -13.08
C LEU A 98 11.49 -12.26 -11.62
N ILE A 99 11.43 -10.94 -11.45
CA ILE A 99 11.09 -10.28 -10.20
C ILE A 99 9.71 -9.65 -10.34
N LEU A 100 8.81 -9.91 -9.38
CA LEU A 100 7.56 -9.18 -9.23
C LEU A 100 7.72 -8.15 -8.12
N SER A 101 7.71 -6.88 -8.48
CA SER A 101 7.95 -5.73 -7.60
C SER A 101 6.81 -4.73 -7.66
N GLY A 102 6.68 -3.86 -6.67
CA GLY A 102 5.64 -2.82 -6.70
C GLY A 102 5.56 -1.98 -5.42
N PHE A 103 4.59 -1.09 -5.41
CA PHE A 103 4.12 -0.37 -4.21
C PHE A 103 5.10 0.65 -3.61
N ASP A 104 5.94 1.26 -4.42
CA ASP A 104 6.75 2.45 -4.08
C ASP A 104 7.46 2.44 -2.70
N ILE A 105 7.83 1.26 -2.20
CA ILE A 105 8.53 1.09 -0.92
C ILE A 105 10.00 0.72 -1.10
N ALA A 106 10.82 1.04 -0.09
CA ALA A 106 12.27 0.94 -0.19
C ALA A 106 12.78 -0.45 -0.60
N ALA A 107 12.25 -1.52 -0.03
CA ALA A 107 12.66 -2.89 -0.38
C ALA A 107 12.30 -3.25 -1.83
N ASN A 108 11.10 -2.84 -2.30
CA ASN A 108 10.66 -3.07 -3.67
C ASN A 108 11.46 -2.21 -4.66
N PHE A 109 11.82 -0.98 -4.30
CA PHE A 109 12.72 -0.15 -5.09
C PHE A 109 14.12 -0.78 -5.19
N ALA A 110 14.66 -1.27 -4.06
CA ALA A 110 15.96 -1.95 -4.04
C ALA A 110 16.00 -3.17 -4.95
N ILE A 111 15.02 -4.07 -4.86
CA ILE A 111 15.02 -5.28 -5.70
C ILE A 111 14.82 -4.95 -7.18
N THR A 112 14.07 -3.89 -7.50
CA THR A 112 13.89 -3.38 -8.86
C THR A 112 15.20 -2.92 -9.46
N ILE A 113 15.99 -2.11 -8.74
CA ILE A 113 17.33 -1.66 -9.16
C ILE A 113 18.26 -2.86 -9.35
N VAL A 114 18.34 -3.74 -8.36
CA VAL A 114 19.24 -4.89 -8.37
C VAL A 114 18.87 -5.86 -9.49
N GLY A 115 17.58 -6.12 -9.69
CA GLY A 115 17.08 -6.98 -10.77
C GLY A 115 17.50 -6.46 -12.14
N ALA A 116 17.30 -5.18 -12.41
CA ALA A 116 17.72 -4.55 -13.66
C ALA A 116 19.24 -4.66 -13.90
N HIS A 117 20.06 -4.40 -12.87
CA HIS A 117 21.52 -4.56 -12.97
C HIS A 117 21.96 -6.02 -13.15
N MET A 118 21.20 -6.98 -12.67
CA MET A 118 21.49 -8.40 -12.81
C MET A 118 20.89 -9.03 -14.08
N ASN A 119 20.28 -8.23 -14.96
CA ASN A 119 19.58 -8.67 -16.18
C ASN A 119 18.45 -9.67 -15.88
N ILE A 120 17.73 -9.47 -14.79
CA ILE A 120 16.54 -10.22 -14.42
C ILE A 120 15.32 -9.38 -14.80
N PRO A 121 14.37 -9.92 -15.61
CA PRO A 121 13.13 -9.19 -15.92
C PRO A 121 12.39 -8.74 -14.68
N VAL A 122 11.98 -7.47 -14.62
CA VAL A 122 11.22 -6.90 -13.52
C VAL A 122 9.82 -6.54 -14.00
N PHE A 123 8.82 -7.06 -13.30
CA PHE A 123 7.40 -6.79 -13.51
C PHE A 123 6.91 -5.88 -12.39
N HIS A 124 6.36 -4.72 -12.74
CA HIS A 124 6.02 -3.65 -11.81
C HIS A 124 4.53 -3.51 -11.60
N ILE A 125 4.05 -3.71 -10.36
CA ILE A 125 2.65 -3.54 -9.97
C ILE A 125 2.42 -2.11 -9.49
N GLN A 126 1.29 -1.52 -9.89
CA GLN A 126 0.85 -0.16 -9.52
C GLN A 126 1.82 0.95 -9.97
N GLY A 127 2.55 0.75 -11.07
CA GLY A 127 3.27 1.82 -11.75
C GLY A 127 2.32 2.88 -12.31
N GLY A 128 2.84 4.10 -12.55
CA GLY A 128 2.12 5.17 -13.24
C GLY A 128 1.15 5.99 -12.38
N GLU A 129 0.88 5.61 -11.13
CA GLU A 129 0.10 6.44 -10.22
C GLU A 129 0.89 7.67 -9.75
N VAL A 130 0.18 8.69 -9.27
CA VAL A 130 0.75 9.90 -8.68
C VAL A 130 0.42 9.97 -7.19
N THR A 131 1.26 10.66 -6.44
CA THR A 131 1.06 10.93 -5.01
C THR A 131 1.71 12.26 -4.63
N GLY A 132 1.33 12.83 -3.48
CA GLY A 132 1.92 14.06 -2.98
C GLY A 132 3.19 13.85 -2.12
N THR A 133 3.93 12.75 -2.31
CA THR A 133 5.11 12.40 -1.50
C THR A 133 6.28 11.93 -2.37
N ILE A 134 7.43 11.62 -1.74
CA ILE A 134 8.59 11.01 -2.40
C ILE A 134 8.25 9.68 -3.11
N ASP A 135 7.18 9.00 -2.67
CA ASP A 135 6.70 7.75 -3.25
C ASP A 135 6.42 7.88 -4.76
N GLU A 136 6.00 9.07 -5.22
CA GLU A 136 5.81 9.34 -6.65
C GLU A 136 7.11 9.19 -7.43
N SER A 137 8.18 9.85 -6.97
CA SER A 137 9.49 9.76 -7.61
C SER A 137 10.04 8.35 -7.58
N ILE A 138 9.90 7.64 -6.47
CA ILE A 138 10.31 6.23 -6.31
C ILE A 138 9.56 5.37 -7.32
N ARG A 139 8.23 5.49 -7.39
CA ARG A 139 7.38 4.72 -8.31
C ARG A 139 7.76 4.93 -9.77
N HIS A 140 7.98 6.17 -10.17
CA HIS A 140 8.39 6.47 -11.55
C HIS A 140 9.81 5.99 -11.85
N ALA A 141 10.72 6.06 -10.88
CA ALA A 141 12.05 5.45 -11.01
C ALA A 141 11.96 3.92 -11.17
N MET A 142 11.14 3.25 -10.36
CA MET A 142 10.88 1.81 -10.50
C MET A 142 10.34 1.47 -11.90
N SER A 143 9.42 2.27 -12.43
CA SER A 143 8.90 2.08 -13.79
C SER A 143 10.00 2.15 -14.84
N LYS A 144 11.01 3.02 -14.66
CA LYS A 144 12.15 3.12 -15.59
C LYS A 144 13.06 1.89 -15.58
N PHE A 145 13.17 1.20 -14.48
CA PHE A 145 13.93 -0.05 -14.37
C PHE A 145 13.12 -1.30 -14.75
N ALA A 146 11.80 -1.25 -14.62
CA ALA A 146 10.92 -2.39 -14.88
C ALA A 146 10.62 -2.57 -16.38
N HIS A 147 10.30 -3.79 -16.79
CA HIS A 147 10.10 -4.20 -18.19
C HIS A 147 8.63 -4.31 -18.57
N TYR A 148 7.78 -4.73 -17.63
CA TYR A 148 6.33 -4.82 -17.79
C TYR A 148 5.64 -4.12 -16.61
N HIS A 149 4.47 -3.53 -16.89
CA HIS A 149 3.76 -2.67 -15.95
C HIS A 149 2.32 -3.12 -15.79
N PHE A 150 1.93 -3.45 -14.57
CA PHE A 150 0.58 -3.80 -14.17
C PHE A 150 -0.03 -2.60 -13.44
N ALA A 151 -0.66 -1.73 -14.20
CA ALA A 151 -1.26 -0.49 -13.69
C ALA A 151 -2.61 -0.78 -13.01
N ALA A 152 -2.97 0.08 -12.07
CA ALA A 152 -4.20 -0.06 -11.29
C ALA A 152 -5.44 0.55 -11.96
N ASN A 153 -5.26 1.33 -13.02
CA ASN A 153 -6.32 1.98 -13.80
C ASN A 153 -5.76 2.56 -15.11
N GLU A 154 -6.67 2.95 -16.00
CA GLU A 154 -6.35 3.52 -17.32
C GLU A 154 -5.51 4.82 -17.24
N ASP A 155 -5.78 5.71 -16.27
CA ASP A 155 -5.00 6.95 -16.10
C ASP A 155 -3.52 6.66 -15.80
N ALA A 156 -3.26 5.65 -14.98
CA ALA A 156 -1.91 5.17 -14.70
C ALA A 156 -1.24 4.53 -15.94
N CYS A 157 -1.99 3.77 -16.76
CA CYS A 157 -1.51 3.24 -18.04
C CYS A 157 -1.08 4.37 -18.96
N GLN A 158 -1.93 5.36 -19.16
CA GLN A 158 -1.64 6.50 -20.04
C GLN A 158 -0.42 7.29 -19.58
N ARG A 159 -0.21 7.41 -18.26
CA ARG A 159 0.95 8.08 -17.71
C ARG A 159 2.23 7.30 -17.94
N LEU A 160 2.23 5.98 -17.79
CA LEU A 160 3.36 5.11 -18.14
C LEU A 160 3.74 5.25 -19.62
N ILE A 161 2.78 5.20 -20.51
CA ILE A 161 3.01 5.38 -21.96
C ILE A 161 3.62 6.77 -22.22
N LYS A 162 3.08 7.83 -21.62
CA LYS A 162 3.65 9.19 -21.74
C LYS A 162 5.06 9.32 -21.13
N LEU A 163 5.42 8.48 -20.16
CA LEU A 163 6.77 8.38 -19.62
C LEU A 163 7.72 7.62 -20.57
N GLY A 164 7.24 7.14 -21.72
CA GLY A 164 8.03 6.46 -22.75
C GLY A 164 8.13 4.94 -22.51
N GLU A 165 7.19 4.35 -21.80
CA GLU A 165 7.06 2.90 -21.72
C GLU A 165 6.39 2.36 -22.99
N ILE A 166 6.76 1.15 -23.39
CA ILE A 166 6.18 0.46 -24.56
C ILE A 166 4.69 0.18 -24.26
N PRO A 167 3.73 0.66 -25.08
CA PRO A 167 2.31 0.48 -24.80
C PRO A 167 1.90 -0.98 -24.61
N GLU A 168 2.48 -1.91 -25.37
CA GLU A 168 2.24 -3.35 -25.31
C GLU A 168 2.77 -4.00 -24.02
N HIS A 169 3.58 -3.27 -23.25
CA HIS A 169 4.11 -3.70 -21.95
C HIS A 169 3.35 -3.09 -20.77
N VAL A 170 2.27 -2.34 -21.02
CA VAL A 170 1.46 -1.67 -19.98
C VAL A 170 0.04 -2.26 -19.98
N PHE A 171 -0.38 -2.79 -18.83
CA PHE A 171 -1.66 -3.50 -18.69
C PHE A 171 -2.48 -2.89 -17.55
N ASP A 172 -3.74 -2.54 -17.83
CA ASP A 172 -4.71 -2.19 -16.78
C ASP A 172 -5.26 -3.48 -16.16
N VAL A 173 -4.81 -3.78 -14.97
CA VAL A 173 -5.20 -5.00 -14.23
C VAL A 173 -6.00 -4.70 -12.96
N GLY A 174 -6.14 -3.42 -12.60
CA GLY A 174 -6.70 -3.02 -11.31
C GLY A 174 -5.71 -3.17 -10.15
N CYS A 175 -6.20 -2.93 -8.94
CA CYS A 175 -5.41 -2.98 -7.70
C CYS A 175 -5.58 -4.33 -6.98
N PRO A 176 -4.50 -5.08 -6.73
CA PRO A 176 -4.58 -6.37 -6.01
C PRO A 176 -5.12 -6.28 -4.58
N SER A 177 -5.10 -5.09 -3.95
CA SER A 177 -5.73 -4.92 -2.64
C SER A 177 -7.22 -5.22 -2.68
N ILE A 178 -7.90 -4.93 -3.80
CA ILE A 178 -9.34 -5.21 -3.95
C ILE A 178 -9.62 -6.72 -3.88
N ASP A 179 -8.75 -7.53 -4.49
CA ASP A 179 -8.86 -9.00 -4.45
C ASP A 179 -8.75 -9.49 -3.00
N ALA A 180 -7.79 -8.96 -2.25
CA ALA A 180 -7.59 -9.31 -0.84
C ALA A 180 -8.82 -8.95 0.01
N LEU A 181 -9.38 -7.74 -0.17
CA LEU A 181 -10.54 -7.25 0.58
C LEU A 181 -11.79 -8.07 0.33
N LEU A 182 -12.05 -8.44 -0.94
CA LEU A 182 -13.25 -9.19 -1.33
C LEU A 182 -13.24 -10.64 -0.82
N ASN A 183 -12.05 -11.20 -0.56
CA ASN A 183 -11.87 -12.54 -0.02
C ASN A 183 -12.06 -12.64 1.51
N VAL A 184 -12.19 -11.50 2.20
CA VAL A 184 -12.39 -11.48 3.65
C VAL A 184 -13.81 -11.92 4.03
N LYS A 185 -13.88 -12.95 4.88
CA LYS A 185 -15.16 -13.41 5.45
C LYS A 185 -15.76 -12.36 6.37
N ASP A 186 -17.08 -12.26 6.34
CA ASP A 186 -17.79 -11.36 7.24
C ASP A 186 -17.73 -11.84 8.70
N ASP A 187 -17.44 -10.89 9.61
CA ASP A 187 -17.39 -11.13 11.04
C ASP A 187 -18.14 -10.03 11.79
N SER A 188 -19.33 -10.34 12.24
CA SER A 188 -20.18 -9.40 12.99
C SER A 188 -19.66 -9.12 14.41
N THR A 189 -18.72 -9.93 14.93
CA THR A 189 -18.20 -9.78 16.30
C THR A 189 -17.03 -8.78 16.40
N VAL A 190 -16.54 -8.27 15.27
CA VAL A 190 -15.38 -7.40 15.22
C VAL A 190 -15.51 -6.16 16.11
N LEU A 191 -16.69 -5.54 16.17
CA LEU A 191 -16.92 -4.35 17.01
C LEU A 191 -16.67 -4.62 18.49
N ASN A 192 -17.07 -5.80 18.98
CA ASN A 192 -16.86 -6.18 20.37
C ASN A 192 -15.38 -6.33 20.73
N ARG A 193 -14.55 -6.83 19.79
CA ARG A 193 -13.09 -6.96 20.01
C ARG A 193 -12.39 -5.62 20.25
N TYR A 194 -12.91 -4.56 19.62
CA TYR A 194 -12.35 -3.21 19.70
C TYR A 194 -13.17 -2.27 20.60
N ASN A 195 -14.19 -2.81 21.31
CA ASN A 195 -15.09 -2.02 22.18
C ASN A 195 -15.73 -0.84 21.43
N LEU A 196 -16.10 -1.01 20.16
CA LEU A 196 -16.68 0.05 19.34
C LEU A 196 -18.19 0.02 19.40
N THR A 197 -18.76 1.22 19.39
CA THR A 197 -20.20 1.45 19.22
C THR A 197 -20.48 2.07 17.86
N THR A 198 -21.63 1.77 17.26
CA THR A 198 -22.06 2.43 16.01
C THR A 198 -22.93 3.64 16.32
N PRO A 199 -22.82 4.73 15.55
CA PRO A 199 -21.89 4.96 14.43
C PRO A 199 -20.45 5.21 14.87
N PHE A 200 -19.46 4.88 14.02
CA PHE A 200 -18.05 5.16 14.30
C PHE A 200 -17.25 5.48 13.04
N PHE A 201 -16.12 6.15 13.21
CA PHE A 201 -15.14 6.39 12.17
C PHE A 201 -13.89 5.55 12.37
N LEU A 202 -13.32 5.03 11.28
CA LEU A 202 -11.92 4.62 11.27
C LEU A 202 -11.04 5.83 10.96
N VAL A 203 -9.92 5.97 11.67
CA VAL A 203 -9.00 7.09 11.48
C VAL A 203 -7.61 6.55 11.18
N LEU A 204 -7.07 6.94 10.02
CA LEU A 204 -5.75 6.48 9.57
C LEU A 204 -5.02 7.64 8.87
N GLN A 205 -4.22 8.36 9.65
CA GLN A 205 -3.44 9.49 9.18
C GLN A 205 -1.94 9.19 9.28
N HIS A 206 -1.24 9.34 8.18
CA HIS A 206 0.21 9.19 8.06
C HIS A 206 0.90 10.55 7.99
N PRO A 207 2.17 10.64 8.37
CA PRO A 207 2.95 11.83 8.07
C PRO A 207 3.12 11.99 6.55
N VAL A 208 3.32 13.21 6.11
CA VAL A 208 3.77 13.52 4.74
C VAL A 208 5.26 13.77 4.83
N THR A 209 6.07 12.98 4.14
CA THR A 209 7.53 12.99 4.28
C THR A 209 8.18 14.34 3.94
N SER A 210 7.59 15.11 3.04
CA SER A 210 8.01 16.48 2.72
C SER A 210 7.55 17.52 3.76
N GLU A 211 6.61 17.17 4.64
CA GLU A 211 5.98 18.04 5.65
C GLU A 211 6.15 17.45 7.07
N PHE A 212 7.10 16.54 7.28
CA PHE A 212 7.20 15.76 8.54
C PHE A 212 7.34 16.64 9.80
N GLY A 213 7.86 17.87 9.66
CA GLY A 213 7.93 18.85 10.74
C GLY A 213 6.55 19.29 11.26
N GLU A 214 5.51 19.20 10.43
CA GLU A 214 4.14 19.65 10.71
C GLU A 214 3.20 18.53 11.19
N SER A 215 3.68 17.28 11.24
CA SER A 215 2.87 16.11 11.56
C SER A 215 2.08 16.26 12.88
N GLU A 216 2.66 16.94 13.87
CA GLU A 216 2.03 17.20 15.15
C GLU A 216 0.83 18.17 15.02
N SER A 217 1.00 19.31 14.33
CA SER A 217 -0.07 20.28 14.14
C SER A 217 -1.19 19.70 13.27
N GLN A 218 -0.83 18.92 12.24
CA GLN A 218 -1.77 18.28 11.34
C GLN A 218 -2.69 17.29 12.06
N ILE A 219 -2.17 16.40 12.89
CA ILE A 219 -3.00 15.45 13.64
C ILE A 219 -3.85 16.12 14.72
N ILE A 220 -3.38 17.22 15.32
CA ILE A 220 -4.16 18.00 16.29
C ILE A 220 -5.42 18.56 15.65
N GLU A 221 -5.36 19.08 14.42
CA GLU A 221 -6.56 19.59 13.73
C GLU A 221 -7.56 18.46 13.44
N THR A 222 -7.09 17.27 13.06
CA THR A 222 -7.94 16.10 12.88
C THR A 222 -8.62 15.68 14.18
N LEU A 223 -7.87 15.61 15.28
CA LEU A 223 -8.43 15.30 16.60
C LEU A 223 -9.49 16.32 17.05
N LYS A 224 -9.22 17.62 16.85
CA LYS A 224 -10.19 18.71 17.17
C LYS A 224 -11.47 18.58 16.34
N ALA A 225 -11.36 18.20 15.07
CA ALA A 225 -12.52 18.03 14.20
C ALA A 225 -13.37 16.83 14.63
N ILE A 226 -12.76 15.68 14.88
CA ILE A 226 -13.47 14.47 15.32
C ILE A 226 -14.16 14.68 16.67
N ASN A 227 -13.58 15.49 17.56
CA ASN A 227 -14.18 15.82 18.86
C ASN A 227 -15.52 16.58 18.75
N GLN A 228 -15.89 17.14 17.59
CA GLN A 228 -17.19 17.77 17.38
C GLN A 228 -18.31 16.77 17.08
N PHE A 229 -17.98 15.50 16.88
CA PHE A 229 -18.93 14.42 16.57
C PHE A 229 -19.07 13.47 17.75
N GLU A 230 -19.60 13.98 18.89
CA GLU A 230 -19.69 13.23 20.16
C GLU A 230 -20.54 11.95 20.05
N ASN A 231 -21.50 11.91 19.12
CA ASN A 231 -22.34 10.74 18.87
C ASN A 231 -21.67 9.65 18.03
N TYR A 232 -20.43 9.90 17.55
CA TYR A 232 -19.64 8.94 16.78
C TYR A 232 -18.45 8.46 17.60
N ASP A 233 -18.32 7.16 17.70
CA ASP A 233 -17.08 6.55 18.22
C ASP A 233 -15.95 6.68 17.19
N SER A 234 -14.73 6.40 17.57
CA SER A 234 -13.60 6.41 16.64
C SER A 234 -12.52 5.40 17.05
N LEU A 235 -11.94 4.76 16.04
CA LEU A 235 -10.77 3.91 16.22
C LEU A 235 -9.62 4.42 15.36
N PHE A 236 -8.54 4.81 16.01
CA PHE A 236 -7.31 5.22 15.35
C PHE A 236 -6.44 4.00 15.05
N ILE A 237 -6.00 3.87 13.81
CA ILE A 237 -4.95 2.93 13.42
C ILE A 237 -3.66 3.75 13.32
N LEU A 238 -2.64 3.38 14.11
CA LEU A 238 -1.40 4.13 14.16
C LEU A 238 -0.64 4.07 12.82
N PRO A 239 0.08 5.15 12.45
CA PRO A 239 0.80 5.22 11.17
C PRO A 239 1.95 4.23 11.08
N ASN A 240 2.45 4.02 9.86
CA ASN A 240 3.70 3.33 9.60
C ASN A 240 4.90 4.18 10.09
N ASN A 241 6.13 3.64 9.97
CA ASN A 241 7.39 4.26 10.37
C ASN A 241 7.95 5.32 9.41
N ASP A 242 7.09 5.99 8.64
CA ASP A 242 7.51 7.10 7.80
C ASP A 242 7.95 8.29 8.70
N ALA A 243 8.92 9.10 8.23
CA ALA A 243 9.46 10.21 9.02
C ALA A 243 8.35 11.14 9.56
N GLY A 244 8.35 11.41 10.87
CA GLY A 244 7.33 12.20 11.58
C GLY A 244 6.21 11.38 12.22
N HIS A 245 6.22 10.06 12.12
CA HIS A 245 5.15 9.20 12.65
C HIS A 245 5.05 9.25 14.18
N GLU A 246 6.17 9.37 14.90
CA GLU A 246 6.18 9.37 16.37
C GLU A 246 5.32 10.49 16.95
N LYS A 247 5.38 11.70 16.36
CA LYS A 247 4.56 12.84 16.79
C LYS A 247 3.05 12.59 16.66
N ILE A 248 2.63 11.88 15.61
CA ILE A 248 1.23 11.47 15.41
C ILE A 248 0.84 10.47 16.50
N ILE A 249 1.68 9.45 16.73
CA ILE A 249 1.44 8.42 17.74
C ILE A 249 1.28 9.04 19.13
N ASP A 250 2.18 9.92 19.52
CA ASP A 250 2.14 10.58 20.83
C ASP A 250 0.83 11.37 21.03
N LYS A 251 0.39 12.13 20.01
CA LYS A 251 -0.86 12.89 20.11
C LYS A 251 -2.10 12.02 20.15
N VAL A 252 -2.12 10.94 19.34
CA VAL A 252 -3.23 9.97 19.39
C VAL A 252 -3.30 9.30 20.77
N LYS A 253 -2.19 8.84 21.32
CA LYS A 253 -2.13 8.22 22.64
C LYS A 253 -2.54 9.18 23.77
N ALA A 254 -2.14 10.46 23.66
CA ALA A 254 -2.50 11.48 24.62
C ALA A 254 -3.97 11.95 24.52
N SER A 255 -4.69 11.61 23.47
CA SER A 255 -6.07 12.04 23.24
C SER A 255 -7.14 11.20 23.94
N GLU A 256 -6.75 10.13 24.63
CA GLU A 256 -7.64 9.13 25.26
C GLU A 256 -8.61 8.44 24.28
N ARG A 257 -8.43 8.62 22.99
CA ARG A 257 -9.20 7.93 21.94
C ARG A 257 -8.77 6.48 21.80
N LYS A 258 -9.68 5.61 21.35
CA LYS A 258 -9.36 4.21 21.05
C LYS A 258 -8.36 4.14 19.92
N TYR A 259 -7.30 3.37 20.10
CA TYR A 259 -6.31 3.15 19.05
C TYR A 259 -5.80 1.70 19.07
N VAL A 260 -5.24 1.32 17.93
CA VAL A 260 -4.51 0.07 17.74
C VAL A 260 -3.23 0.36 16.97
N ASP A 261 -2.17 -0.36 17.31
CA ASP A 261 -0.90 -0.21 16.59
C ASP A 261 -1.07 -0.60 15.11
N ALA A 262 -1.92 -1.62 14.88
CA ALA A 262 -2.16 -2.12 13.56
C ALA A 262 -3.35 -3.09 13.54
N LEU A 263 -3.96 -3.30 12.36
CA LEU A 263 -5.00 -4.29 12.13
C LEU A 263 -4.55 -5.34 11.12
N GLY A 264 -4.92 -6.60 11.36
CA GLY A 264 -4.91 -7.62 10.31
C GLY A 264 -6.00 -7.31 9.26
N ILE A 265 -5.82 -7.81 8.04
CA ILE A 265 -6.72 -7.51 6.93
C ILE A 265 -8.19 -7.89 7.24
N ALA A 266 -8.40 -9.01 7.94
CA ALA A 266 -9.75 -9.48 8.27
C ALA A 266 -10.48 -8.48 9.17
N ASP A 267 -9.84 -8.00 10.25
CA ASP A 267 -10.41 -7.03 11.16
C ASP A 267 -10.58 -5.66 10.49
N TYR A 268 -9.56 -5.23 9.75
CA TYR A 268 -9.62 -3.96 8.99
C TYR A 268 -10.84 -3.91 8.07
N VAL A 269 -11.04 -4.92 7.22
CA VAL A 269 -12.16 -4.99 6.28
C VAL A 269 -13.49 -5.02 7.00
N ASN A 270 -13.60 -5.83 8.07
CA ASN A 270 -14.83 -5.95 8.82
C ASN A 270 -15.19 -4.66 9.59
N LEU A 271 -14.20 -3.93 10.09
CA LEU A 271 -14.38 -2.61 10.68
C LEU A 271 -14.75 -1.57 9.61
N LEU A 272 -14.04 -1.56 8.48
CA LEU A 272 -14.29 -0.63 7.38
C LEU A 272 -15.73 -0.75 6.86
N LYS A 273 -16.20 -1.96 6.58
CA LYS A 273 -17.59 -2.24 6.13
C LYS A 273 -18.64 -1.69 7.08
N ARG A 274 -18.33 -1.56 8.37
CA ARG A 274 -19.27 -1.14 9.43
C ARG A 274 -19.07 0.30 9.87
N SER A 275 -18.00 0.94 9.39
CA SER A 275 -17.70 2.33 9.73
C SER A 275 -18.61 3.31 9.00
N SER A 276 -18.78 4.48 9.57
CA SER A 276 -19.44 5.63 8.93
C SER A 276 -18.54 6.36 7.95
N GLY A 277 -17.25 6.03 7.93
CA GLY A 277 -16.26 6.60 7.02
C GLY A 277 -14.83 6.34 7.48
N LEU A 278 -13.88 6.52 6.55
CA LEU A 278 -12.45 6.55 6.81
C LEU A 278 -11.96 7.98 6.81
N ILE A 279 -11.34 8.43 7.91
CA ILE A 279 -10.78 9.77 8.06
C ILE A 279 -9.26 9.70 8.04
N GLY A 280 -8.60 10.55 7.28
CA GLY A 280 -7.14 10.66 7.22
C GLY A 280 -6.61 10.77 5.81
N ASN A 281 -5.38 10.29 5.59
CA ASN A 281 -4.70 10.42 4.30
C ASN A 281 -4.10 9.09 3.80
N SER A 282 -4.66 7.97 4.25
CA SER A 282 -4.25 6.65 3.79
C SER A 282 -4.67 6.42 2.33
N SER A 283 -3.82 5.75 1.55
CA SER A 283 -4.18 5.29 0.20
C SER A 283 -5.38 4.32 0.19
N SER A 284 -5.66 3.66 1.30
CA SER A 284 -6.83 2.83 1.48
C SER A 284 -8.14 3.60 1.26
N GLY A 285 -8.19 4.88 1.66
CA GLY A 285 -9.33 5.77 1.41
C GLY A 285 -9.57 6.07 -0.08
N ILE A 286 -8.55 5.89 -0.93
CA ILE A 286 -8.67 6.11 -2.37
C ILE A 286 -8.93 4.80 -3.11
N HIS A 287 -8.18 3.75 -2.79
CA HIS A 287 -8.23 2.47 -3.52
C HIS A 287 -9.34 1.53 -3.01
N GLU A 288 -9.54 1.47 -1.71
CA GLU A 288 -10.23 0.35 -1.03
C GLU A 288 -11.65 0.69 -0.60
N THR A 289 -11.87 1.88 -0.01
CA THR A 289 -13.19 2.31 0.49
C THR A 289 -14.29 2.30 -0.58
N PRO A 290 -14.01 2.62 -1.88
CA PRO A 290 -15.02 2.53 -2.92
C PRO A 290 -15.61 1.12 -3.07
N THR A 291 -14.81 0.08 -2.78
CA THR A 291 -15.23 -1.33 -2.89
C THR A 291 -16.46 -1.63 -2.03
N PHE A 292 -16.56 -0.99 -0.86
CA PHE A 292 -17.64 -1.18 0.10
C PHE A 292 -18.62 -0.01 0.19
N ASN A 293 -18.51 0.98 -0.70
CA ASN A 293 -19.29 2.22 -0.69
C ASN A 293 -19.14 2.97 0.65
N ILE A 294 -17.94 3.04 1.19
CA ILE A 294 -17.63 3.76 2.42
C ILE A 294 -17.06 5.13 2.05
N PRO A 295 -17.60 6.24 2.60
CA PRO A 295 -17.04 7.56 2.34
C PRO A 295 -15.66 7.73 2.96
N THR A 296 -14.83 8.53 2.31
CA THR A 296 -13.48 8.88 2.77
C THR A 296 -13.35 10.37 2.93
N ILE A 297 -12.90 10.82 4.10
CA ILE A 297 -12.48 12.19 4.36
C ILE A 297 -10.95 12.22 4.19
N ASN A 298 -10.51 12.69 3.02
CA ASN A 298 -9.10 12.75 2.67
C ASN A 298 -8.48 14.06 3.13
N ILE A 299 -7.54 14.02 4.08
CA ILE A 299 -6.96 15.19 4.72
C ILE A 299 -5.56 15.47 4.14
N GLY A 300 -5.38 16.69 3.61
CA GLY A 300 -4.08 17.19 3.16
C GLY A 300 -3.60 16.65 1.83
N SER A 301 -2.30 16.79 1.60
CA SER A 301 -1.65 16.67 0.30
C SER A 301 -1.24 15.26 -0.13
N ARG A 302 -1.16 14.30 0.82
CA ARG A 302 -0.56 12.97 0.59
C ARG A 302 -1.15 12.21 -0.60
N GLN A 303 -2.44 12.35 -0.87
CA GLN A 303 -3.13 11.70 -1.97
C GLN A 303 -3.41 12.63 -3.16
N SER A 304 -2.72 13.75 -3.24
CA SER A 304 -2.90 14.74 -4.32
C SER A 304 -2.61 14.13 -5.70
N GLY A 305 -3.44 14.48 -6.68
CA GLY A 305 -3.29 14.04 -8.07
C GLY A 305 -3.77 12.61 -8.36
N ARG A 306 -4.08 11.78 -7.36
CA ARG A 306 -4.62 10.43 -7.58
C ARG A 306 -6.03 10.48 -8.17
N LEU A 307 -6.30 9.55 -9.08
CA LEU A 307 -7.67 9.31 -9.55
C LEU A 307 -8.55 8.95 -8.36
N ARG A 308 -9.74 9.57 -8.29
CA ARG A 308 -10.65 9.45 -7.15
C ARG A 308 -12.03 8.97 -7.57
N SER A 309 -12.61 8.17 -6.73
CA SER A 309 -14.02 7.86 -6.78
C SER A 309 -14.86 8.99 -6.16
N ASN A 310 -16.15 8.99 -6.43
CA ASN A 310 -17.12 9.97 -5.93
C ASN A 310 -17.41 9.87 -4.42
N ASN A 311 -16.79 8.92 -3.71
CA ASN A 311 -16.90 8.77 -2.25
C ASN A 311 -15.83 9.53 -1.46
N VAL A 312 -14.95 10.30 -2.12
CA VAL A 312 -13.82 11.00 -1.49
C VAL A 312 -14.13 12.48 -1.31
N PHE A 313 -14.03 12.94 -0.07
CA PHE A 313 -14.23 14.32 0.36
C PHE A 313 -12.91 14.90 0.84
N ASP A 314 -12.35 15.83 0.08
CA ASP A 314 -11.05 16.43 0.38
C ASP A 314 -11.17 17.58 1.38
N SER A 315 -10.16 17.69 2.26
CA SER A 315 -9.96 18.86 3.13
C SER A 315 -8.47 19.15 3.30
N ASN A 316 -8.14 20.39 3.67
CA ASN A 316 -6.82 20.72 4.18
C ASN A 316 -6.68 20.34 5.66
N TYR A 317 -5.50 20.60 6.25
CA TYR A 317 -5.25 20.44 7.69
C TYR A 317 -5.86 21.61 8.49
N ASN A 318 -7.16 21.80 8.37
CA ASN A 318 -7.94 22.81 9.07
C ASN A 318 -9.16 22.17 9.70
N LYS A 319 -9.34 22.37 11.01
CA LYS A 319 -10.44 21.79 11.78
C LYS A 319 -11.81 21.98 11.12
N ASP A 320 -12.12 23.21 10.69
CA ASP A 320 -13.46 23.54 10.20
C ASP A 320 -13.71 22.94 8.81
N GLU A 321 -12.69 22.91 7.94
CA GLU A 321 -12.76 22.20 6.64
C GLU A 321 -12.95 20.70 6.83
N ILE A 322 -12.23 20.09 7.80
CA ILE A 322 -12.39 18.66 8.13
C ILE A 322 -13.82 18.37 8.61
N ILE A 323 -14.38 19.24 9.45
CA ILE A 323 -15.78 19.12 9.93
C ILE A 323 -16.76 19.13 8.75
N GLU A 324 -16.62 20.06 7.80
CA GLU A 324 -17.49 20.13 6.62
C GLU A 324 -17.34 18.90 5.72
N ALA A 325 -16.12 18.41 5.53
CA ALA A 325 -15.88 17.15 4.81
C ALA A 325 -16.53 15.94 5.51
N ILE A 326 -16.45 15.86 6.85
CA ILE A 326 -17.14 14.79 7.62
C ILE A 326 -18.65 14.87 7.44
N LYS A 327 -19.27 16.07 7.52
CA LYS A 327 -20.70 16.25 7.29
C LYS A 327 -21.11 15.79 5.89
N SER A 328 -20.38 16.22 4.87
CA SER A 328 -20.62 15.82 3.48
C SER A 328 -20.51 14.29 3.30
N ALA A 329 -19.56 13.66 3.98
CA ALA A 329 -19.38 12.20 3.97
C ALA A 329 -20.55 11.48 4.66
N ILE A 330 -21.08 12.01 5.74
CA ILE A 330 -22.27 11.47 6.44
C ILE A 330 -23.49 11.56 5.50
N ASP A 331 -23.70 12.69 4.84
CA ASP A 331 -24.81 12.88 3.90
C ASP A 331 -24.70 11.98 2.67
N TRP A 332 -23.48 11.58 2.27
CA TRP A 332 -23.22 10.69 1.15
C TRP A 332 -23.50 9.20 1.45
N GLN A 333 -23.59 8.81 2.71
CA GLN A 333 -23.80 7.41 3.10
C GLN A 333 -25.00 6.77 2.39
N GLY A 334 -24.82 5.52 1.95
CA GLY A 334 -25.82 4.78 1.17
C GLY A 334 -25.75 5.02 -0.34
N SER A 335 -24.90 5.92 -0.81
CA SER A 335 -24.61 6.10 -2.25
C SER A 335 -23.66 5.03 -2.79
N ILE A 336 -23.57 4.91 -4.12
CA ILE A 336 -22.71 3.94 -4.80
C ILE A 336 -21.43 4.65 -5.27
N ALA A 337 -20.29 4.05 -4.91
CA ALA A 337 -18.98 4.52 -5.32
C ALA A 337 -18.55 3.96 -6.68
N ASP A 338 -17.83 4.77 -7.46
CA ASP A 338 -17.19 4.35 -8.71
C ASP A 338 -16.03 3.39 -8.41
N LYS A 339 -15.94 2.27 -9.12
CA LYS A 339 -14.90 1.24 -8.91
C LYS A 339 -13.66 1.50 -9.77
N VAL A 340 -13.01 2.65 -9.59
CA VAL A 340 -11.90 3.12 -10.44
C VAL A 340 -10.60 2.31 -10.32
N TYR A 341 -10.46 1.48 -9.28
CA TYR A 341 -9.25 0.68 -9.01
C TYR A 341 -9.45 -0.82 -9.22
N GLY A 342 -10.50 -1.22 -9.93
CA GLY A 342 -10.73 -2.61 -10.30
C GLY A 342 -11.90 -3.30 -9.58
N LYS A 343 -12.10 -4.56 -9.90
CA LYS A 343 -13.28 -5.35 -9.52
C LYS A 343 -12.94 -6.64 -8.75
N GLY A 344 -11.66 -6.82 -8.35
CA GLY A 344 -11.24 -8.00 -7.59
C GLY A 344 -10.81 -9.20 -8.45
N ASN A 345 -10.19 -8.95 -9.58
CA ASN A 345 -9.60 -9.97 -10.45
C ASN A 345 -8.17 -9.62 -10.90
N SER A 346 -7.55 -8.68 -10.20
CA SER A 346 -6.19 -8.19 -10.53
C SER A 346 -5.16 -9.29 -10.44
N SER A 347 -5.20 -10.10 -9.37
CA SER A 347 -4.23 -11.17 -9.13
C SER A 347 -4.27 -12.24 -10.21
N SER A 348 -5.46 -12.66 -10.65
CA SER A 348 -5.58 -13.65 -11.73
C SER A 348 -5.10 -13.12 -13.06
N GLN A 349 -5.33 -11.84 -13.36
CA GLN A 349 -4.80 -11.18 -14.57
C GLN A 349 -3.26 -11.09 -14.51
N ILE A 350 -2.68 -10.64 -13.38
CA ILE A 350 -1.23 -10.56 -13.19
C ILE A 350 -0.59 -11.93 -13.41
N VAL A 351 -1.14 -12.98 -12.79
CA VAL A 351 -0.59 -14.35 -12.92
C VAL A 351 -0.73 -14.86 -14.35
N LYS A 352 -1.83 -14.57 -15.06
CA LYS A 352 -1.96 -14.86 -16.47
C LYS A 352 -0.82 -14.21 -17.29
N TYR A 353 -0.59 -12.93 -17.11
CA TYR A 353 0.49 -12.21 -17.81
C TYR A 353 1.87 -12.74 -17.42
N ILE A 354 2.11 -13.07 -16.16
CA ILE A 354 3.36 -13.72 -15.72
C ILE A 354 3.62 -15.02 -16.49
N LYS A 355 2.60 -15.78 -16.85
CA LYS A 355 2.73 -17.01 -17.65
C LYS A 355 3.00 -16.75 -19.13
N GLU A 356 2.33 -15.76 -19.71
CA GLU A 356 2.25 -15.55 -21.16
C GLU A 356 3.36 -14.63 -21.70
N LEU A 357 3.79 -13.63 -20.92
CA LEU A 357 4.73 -12.62 -21.39
C LEU A 357 6.12 -13.19 -21.63
N ASP A 358 6.80 -12.64 -22.65
CA ASP A 358 8.20 -12.96 -22.96
C ASP A 358 9.13 -12.47 -21.84
N ILE A 359 10.02 -13.35 -21.39
CA ILE A 359 11.08 -13.04 -20.41
C ILE A 359 12.48 -13.33 -20.98
N SER A 360 12.58 -13.41 -22.29
CA SER A 360 13.86 -13.65 -22.97
C SER A 360 14.79 -12.43 -22.85
N SER A 361 16.04 -12.61 -23.29
CA SER A 361 17.01 -11.52 -23.31
C SER A 361 16.60 -10.30 -24.15
N ASN A 362 15.61 -10.46 -25.05
CA ASN A 362 15.15 -9.38 -25.91
C ASN A 362 14.50 -8.21 -25.17
N ILE A 363 13.90 -8.46 -23.98
CA ILE A 363 13.25 -7.43 -23.20
C ILE A 363 14.19 -6.71 -22.23
N ILE A 364 15.39 -7.28 -21.99
CA ILE A 364 16.31 -6.76 -20.94
C ILE A 364 16.81 -5.36 -21.27
N GLN A 365 17.16 -5.09 -22.54
CA GLN A 365 17.59 -3.76 -22.95
C GLN A 365 16.38 -2.90 -23.28
N LYS A 366 15.91 -2.20 -22.30
CA LYS A 366 14.80 -1.28 -22.41
C LYS A 366 15.17 -0.02 -23.19
N GLN A 367 14.27 0.43 -24.05
CA GLN A 367 14.39 1.69 -24.81
C GLN A 367 13.18 2.57 -24.57
N ILE A 368 13.40 3.87 -24.61
CA ILE A 368 12.33 4.88 -24.54
C ILE A 368 11.63 4.99 -25.90
N THR A 369 10.31 5.15 -25.91
CA THR A 369 9.49 5.02 -27.14
C THR A 369 9.09 6.35 -27.78
N TYR A 370 9.77 7.44 -27.50
CA TYR A 370 9.54 8.74 -28.15
C TYR A 370 10.83 9.41 -28.58
#